data_8fa222b201e8e7a6be26ae51369f6ac5
#
_entry.id   8fa222b201e8e7a6be26ae51369f6ac5
#
_cell.length_a   1.000
_cell.length_b   1.000
_cell.length_c   1.000
_cell.angle_alpha   90.00
_cell.angle_beta   90.00
_cell.angle_gamma   90.00
#
_symmetry.space_group_name_H-M   'P 1'
#
loop_
_entity.id
_entity.type
_entity.pdbx_description
1 polymer ?
#
loop_
_entity_poly.entity_id
_entity_poly.type
_entity_poly.pdbx_seq_one_letter_code
_entity_poly.pdbx_strand_id
1 'polypeptide(L)'
;ANSAHDRAYAWDRTKKCIDIAKAVGSKAIVLWLAREGTYIREAKDAKLAYQRLLATVDAMLDYDQDIEIWIEPKPNEPTDQAYVPTIGHALTLSYASKDHRRVKGLIESAHAMLAGLDASDEMAFALAHDKLASVHLNDQNGLKYDQDKNFGGANLRAAFNQVRVLEES
;
A
#
# COMPACT_ATOMS: atom_id res chain seq x y z
N ALA A 1 0.31 8.41 -13.40
CA ALA A 1 -0.22 8.74 -14.73
C ALA A 1 0.87 9.26 -15.66
N ASN A 2 0.77 8.95 -16.97
CA ASN A 2 1.79 9.33 -17.96
C ASN A 2 1.64 10.80 -18.42
N SER A 3 0.40 11.26 -18.57
CA SER A 3 0.09 12.65 -18.96
C SER A 3 0.38 13.62 -17.81
N ALA A 4 0.96 14.77 -18.11
CA ALA A 4 1.17 15.85 -17.12
C ALA A 4 -0.16 16.42 -16.63
N HIS A 5 -1.14 16.53 -17.54
CA HIS A 5 -2.48 16.98 -17.22
C HIS A 5 -3.16 16.05 -16.21
N ASP A 6 -3.09 14.73 -16.41
CA ASP A 6 -3.70 13.75 -15.50
C ASP A 6 -3.02 13.74 -14.14
N ARG A 7 -1.69 13.95 -14.10
CA ARG A 7 -0.97 14.09 -12.84
C ARG A 7 -1.39 15.33 -12.07
N ALA A 8 -1.57 16.46 -12.75
CA ALA A 8 -2.06 17.68 -12.12
C ALA A 8 -3.47 17.51 -11.55
N TYR A 9 -4.37 16.90 -12.32
CA TYR A 9 -5.72 16.56 -11.86
C TYR A 9 -5.71 15.61 -10.64
N ALA A 10 -4.88 14.57 -10.69
CA ALA A 10 -4.73 13.63 -9.57
C ALA A 10 -4.20 14.35 -8.32
N TRP A 11 -3.24 15.26 -8.50
CA TRP A 11 -2.71 16.06 -7.39
C TRP A 11 -3.77 16.95 -6.75
N ASP A 12 -4.60 17.64 -7.54
CA ASP A 12 -5.69 18.46 -7.01
C ASP A 12 -6.73 17.64 -6.23
N ARG A 13 -7.00 16.41 -6.68
CA ARG A 13 -7.85 15.47 -5.92
C ARG A 13 -7.17 15.01 -4.63
N THR A 14 -5.89 14.71 -4.65
CA THR A 14 -5.13 14.28 -3.49
C THR A 14 -5.15 15.36 -2.39
N LYS A 15 -4.93 16.63 -2.74
CA LYS A 15 -5.06 17.74 -1.78
C LYS A 15 -6.46 17.78 -1.13
N LYS A 16 -7.52 17.66 -1.92
CA LYS A 16 -8.88 17.60 -1.40
C LYS A 16 -9.11 16.40 -0.47
N CYS A 17 -8.53 15.25 -0.77
CA CYS A 17 -8.62 14.09 0.13
C CYS A 17 -7.92 14.36 1.47
N ILE A 18 -6.75 14.99 1.46
CA ILE A 18 -6.05 15.39 2.68
C ILE A 18 -6.89 16.40 3.49
N ASP A 19 -7.45 17.42 2.84
CA ASP A 19 -8.30 18.42 3.49
C ASP A 19 -9.54 17.79 4.14
N ILE A 20 -10.17 16.83 3.43
CA ILE A 20 -11.33 16.07 3.96
C ILE A 20 -10.88 15.21 5.14
N ALA A 21 -9.77 14.47 5.02
CA ALA A 21 -9.25 13.66 6.11
C ALA A 21 -9.04 14.47 7.38
N LYS A 22 -8.44 15.66 7.27
CA LYS A 22 -8.29 16.59 8.41
C LYS A 22 -9.63 17.06 8.95
N ALA A 23 -10.55 17.43 8.08
CA ALA A 23 -11.87 17.94 8.50
C ALA A 23 -12.69 16.90 9.29
N VAL A 24 -12.51 15.60 9.00
CA VAL A 24 -13.15 14.49 9.73
C VAL A 24 -12.31 13.95 10.89
N GLY A 25 -11.15 14.53 11.17
CA GLY A 25 -10.26 14.11 12.25
C GLY A 25 -9.46 12.84 11.98
N SER A 26 -9.32 12.43 10.73
CA SER A 26 -8.42 11.32 10.35
C SER A 26 -6.96 11.74 10.46
N LYS A 27 -6.13 10.85 11.00
CA LYS A 27 -4.67 11.06 11.10
C LYS A 27 -3.91 10.61 9.87
N ALA A 28 -4.54 9.85 8.99
CA ALA A 28 -3.87 9.26 7.85
C ALA A 28 -4.76 9.24 6.61
N ILE A 29 -4.11 9.10 5.46
CA ILE A 29 -4.73 8.68 4.20
C ILE A 29 -4.04 7.44 3.68
N VAL A 30 -4.80 6.57 3.03
CA VAL A 30 -4.29 5.34 2.43
C VAL A 30 -4.06 5.55 0.94
N LEU A 31 -2.89 5.15 0.47
CA LEU A 31 -2.57 5.03 -0.94
C LEU A 31 -2.74 3.57 -1.38
N TRP A 32 -3.91 3.25 -1.88
CA TRP A 32 -4.16 1.98 -2.56
C TRP A 32 -3.78 2.09 -4.04
N LEU A 33 -2.63 1.51 -4.40
CA LEU A 33 -1.97 1.73 -5.69
C LEU A 33 -2.34 0.67 -6.75
N ALA A 34 -3.51 0.06 -6.65
CA ALA A 34 -3.95 -1.06 -7.50
C ALA A 34 -4.04 -0.75 -9.00
N ARG A 35 -4.15 0.53 -9.37
CA ARG A 35 -4.15 0.96 -10.78
C ARG A 35 -2.79 1.46 -11.28
N GLU A 36 -1.79 1.43 -10.43
CA GLU A 36 -0.41 1.83 -10.75
C GLU A 36 0.41 0.61 -11.19
N GLY A 37 0.19 0.22 -12.42
CA GLY A 37 0.85 -0.90 -13.07
C GLY A 37 0.63 -0.90 -14.56
N THR A 38 0.83 -2.03 -15.21
CA THR A 38 0.56 -2.22 -16.64
C THR A 38 0.40 -3.69 -17.00
N TYR A 39 -0.41 -3.97 -18.00
CA TYR A 39 -0.56 -5.32 -18.55
C TYR A 39 0.57 -5.70 -19.52
N ILE A 40 1.24 -4.71 -20.10
CA ILE A 40 2.26 -4.89 -21.15
C ILE A 40 3.58 -4.36 -20.64
N ARG A 41 4.58 -5.24 -20.47
CA ARG A 41 5.89 -4.91 -19.91
C ARG A 41 6.58 -3.79 -20.70
N GLU A 42 6.47 -3.79 -22.01
CA GLU A 42 7.08 -2.82 -22.91
C GLU A 42 6.47 -1.40 -22.77
N ALA A 43 5.25 -1.30 -22.26
CA ALA A 43 4.62 -0.02 -21.94
C ALA A 43 5.01 0.53 -20.56
N LYS A 44 5.86 -0.20 -19.82
CA LYS A 44 6.22 0.13 -18.44
C LYS A 44 7.58 0.80 -18.35
N ASP A 45 7.62 2.06 -17.90
CA ASP A 45 8.81 2.71 -17.37
C ASP A 45 8.76 2.66 -15.83
N ALA A 46 9.24 1.55 -15.28
CA ALA A 46 9.17 1.30 -13.84
C ALA A 46 10.02 2.30 -13.03
N LYS A 47 11.17 2.71 -13.57
CA LYS A 47 12.04 3.70 -12.90
C LYS A 47 11.34 5.06 -12.78
N LEU A 48 10.79 5.54 -13.89
CA LEU A 48 10.06 6.81 -13.91
C LEU A 48 8.80 6.76 -13.06
N ALA A 49 8.07 5.63 -13.07
CA ALA A 49 6.88 5.45 -12.24
C ALA A 49 7.22 5.54 -10.75
N TYR A 50 8.27 4.84 -10.31
CA TYR A 50 8.74 4.90 -8.93
C TYR A 50 9.16 6.32 -8.52
N GLN A 51 9.92 7.02 -9.37
CA GLN A 51 10.32 8.41 -9.13
C GLN A 51 9.11 9.34 -8.97
N ARG A 52 8.08 9.15 -9.79
CA ARG A 52 6.84 9.93 -9.69
C ARG A 52 6.03 9.60 -8.44
N LEU A 53 5.99 8.33 -8.02
CA LEU A 53 5.36 7.93 -6.76
C LEU A 53 6.05 8.59 -5.58
N LEU A 54 7.37 8.50 -5.50
CA LEU A 54 8.16 9.13 -4.44
C LEU A 54 7.95 10.65 -4.41
N ALA A 55 8.03 11.31 -5.56
CA ALA A 55 7.78 12.75 -5.65
C ALA A 55 6.36 13.14 -5.20
N THR A 56 5.36 12.28 -5.46
CA THR A 56 3.99 12.51 -4.99
C THR A 56 3.88 12.35 -3.48
N VAL A 57 4.47 11.31 -2.90
CA VAL A 57 4.52 11.11 -1.45
C VAL A 57 5.18 12.31 -0.77
N ASP A 58 6.32 12.77 -1.29
CA ASP A 58 7.00 13.95 -0.75
C ASP A 58 6.18 15.23 -0.86
N ALA A 59 5.45 15.41 -1.97
CA ALA A 59 4.54 16.55 -2.12
C ALA A 59 3.36 16.51 -1.15
N MET A 60 2.86 15.31 -0.81
CA MET A 60 1.81 15.14 0.21
C MET A 60 2.33 15.49 1.61
N LEU A 61 3.54 15.06 1.94
CA LEU A 61 4.22 15.36 3.20
C LEU A 61 4.49 16.87 3.37
N ASP A 62 4.75 17.58 2.26
CA ASP A 62 4.90 19.04 2.26
C ASP A 62 3.56 19.77 2.37
N TYR A 63 2.53 19.24 1.73
CA TYR A 63 1.21 19.88 1.73
C TYR A 63 0.59 19.92 3.13
N ASP A 64 0.77 18.85 3.90
CA ASP A 64 0.31 18.78 5.28
C ASP A 64 1.39 18.20 6.19
N GLN A 65 1.64 18.85 7.33
CA GLN A 65 2.74 18.48 8.24
C GLN A 65 2.34 17.41 9.26
N ASP A 66 1.06 17.11 9.41
CA ASP A 66 0.54 16.21 10.45
C ASP A 66 0.05 14.88 9.91
N ILE A 67 -0.44 14.86 8.65
CA ILE A 67 -1.03 13.66 8.04
C ILE A 67 0.00 12.55 7.87
N GLU A 68 -0.35 11.33 8.23
CA GLU A 68 0.40 10.12 7.86
C GLU A 68 -0.05 9.60 6.49
N ILE A 69 0.86 8.96 5.79
CA ILE A 69 0.59 8.31 4.50
C ILE A 69 0.80 6.81 4.68
N TRP A 70 -0.27 6.04 4.56
CA TRP A 70 -0.19 4.59 4.63
C TRP A 70 -0.28 4.00 3.22
N ILE A 71 0.72 3.20 2.86
CA ILE A 71 0.81 2.59 1.54
C ILE A 71 0.31 1.16 1.64
N GLU A 72 -0.73 0.85 0.86
CA GLU A 72 -1.33 -0.47 0.76
C GLU A 72 -0.84 -1.15 -0.53
N PRO A 73 0.08 -2.12 -0.42
CA PRO A 73 0.57 -2.87 -1.57
C PRO A 73 -0.51 -3.77 -2.18
N LYS A 74 -0.47 -3.88 -3.51
CA LYS A 74 -1.26 -4.88 -4.24
C LYS A 74 -0.50 -5.32 -5.49
N PRO A 75 -0.29 -6.64 -5.72
CA PRO A 75 0.57 -7.12 -6.81
C PRO A 75 -0.12 -7.10 -8.17
N ASN A 76 -1.43 -7.35 -8.20
CA ASN A 76 -2.22 -7.45 -9.42
C ASN A 76 -3.67 -7.05 -9.15
N GLU A 77 -4.50 -7.07 -10.19
CA GLU A 77 -5.94 -6.78 -10.18
C GLU A 77 -6.30 -5.45 -9.47
N PRO A 78 -6.93 -4.50 -10.16
CA PRO A 78 -7.39 -4.57 -11.56
C PRO A 78 -6.29 -4.39 -12.59
N THR A 79 -5.07 -4.00 -12.21
CA THR A 79 -3.94 -3.84 -13.12
C THR A 79 -2.81 -4.77 -12.71
N ASP A 80 -2.33 -5.59 -13.63
CA ASP A 80 -1.20 -6.48 -13.39
C ASP A 80 0.12 -5.69 -13.29
N GLN A 81 1.18 -6.34 -12.82
CA GLN A 81 2.54 -5.79 -12.74
C GLN A 81 2.58 -4.45 -11.98
N ALA A 82 1.94 -4.40 -10.82
CA ALA A 82 1.93 -3.23 -9.96
C ALA A 82 3.34 -2.73 -9.62
N TYR A 83 3.48 -1.42 -9.40
CA TYR A 83 4.78 -0.81 -9.04
C TYR A 83 5.11 -0.99 -7.55
N VAL A 84 4.11 -1.21 -6.70
CA VAL A 84 4.28 -1.48 -5.26
C VAL A 84 3.53 -2.77 -4.90
N PRO A 85 4.08 -3.94 -5.28
CA PRO A 85 3.37 -5.21 -5.13
C PRO A 85 3.44 -5.82 -3.73
N THR A 86 4.40 -5.46 -2.88
CA THR A 86 4.65 -6.08 -1.56
C THR A 86 4.96 -5.02 -0.51
N ILE A 87 4.91 -5.41 0.78
CA ILE A 87 5.26 -4.51 1.87
C ILE A 87 6.72 -4.02 1.75
N GLY A 88 7.64 -4.83 1.28
CA GLY A 88 9.03 -4.42 1.08
C GLY A 88 9.17 -3.26 0.10
N HIS A 89 8.36 -3.20 -0.97
CA HIS A 89 8.32 -2.06 -1.88
C HIS A 89 7.74 -0.81 -1.19
N ALA A 90 6.68 -0.96 -0.39
CA ALA A 90 6.09 0.15 0.36
C ALA A 90 7.08 0.71 1.39
N LEU A 91 7.81 -0.15 2.11
CA LEU A 91 8.82 0.28 3.07
C LEU A 91 10.01 0.98 2.39
N THR A 92 10.42 0.49 1.21
CA THR A 92 11.46 1.16 0.42
C THR A 92 11.02 2.57 0.02
N LEU A 93 9.77 2.74 -0.41
CA LEU A 93 9.21 4.04 -0.72
C LEU A 93 9.13 4.94 0.52
N SER A 94 8.75 4.37 1.67
CA SER A 94 8.77 5.06 2.96
C SER A 94 10.16 5.59 3.29
N TYR A 95 11.17 4.72 3.34
CA TYR A 95 12.54 5.12 3.70
C TYR A 95 13.18 6.10 2.71
N ALA A 96 12.78 6.08 1.44
CA ALA A 96 13.25 7.02 0.44
C ALA A 96 12.57 8.40 0.54
N SER A 97 11.42 8.49 1.23
CA SER A 97 10.67 9.74 1.38
C SER A 97 11.35 10.71 2.35
N LYS A 98 11.06 11.99 2.21
CA LYS A 98 11.65 13.07 3.04
C LYS A 98 11.32 12.98 4.54
N ASP A 99 10.21 12.37 4.92
CA ASP A 99 9.85 12.07 6.31
C ASP A 99 9.28 10.66 6.43
N HIS A 100 10.18 9.70 6.47
CA HIS A 100 9.84 8.29 6.54
C HIS A 100 9.04 7.91 7.79
N ARG A 101 9.05 8.71 8.85
CA ARG A 101 8.29 8.43 10.09
C ARG A 101 6.79 8.54 9.87
N ARG A 102 6.37 9.42 8.96
CA ARG A 102 4.97 9.62 8.58
C ARG A 102 4.50 8.74 7.40
N VAL A 103 5.40 7.94 6.83
CA VAL A 103 5.06 7.00 5.75
C VAL A 103 5.19 5.58 6.25
N LYS A 104 4.09 4.85 6.27
CA LYS A 104 3.99 3.49 6.82
C LYS A 104 3.29 2.55 5.85
N GLY A 105 3.32 1.26 6.13
CA GLY A 105 2.59 0.24 5.39
C GLY A 105 1.24 -0.07 6.02
N LEU A 106 0.26 -0.37 5.18
CA LEU A 106 -0.96 -1.05 5.53
C LEU A 106 -0.96 -2.39 4.80
N ILE A 107 -1.19 -3.48 5.50
CA ILE A 107 -1.21 -4.82 4.89
C ILE A 107 -2.63 -5.34 4.84
N GLU A 108 -3.09 -5.65 3.63
CA GLU A 108 -4.26 -6.48 3.43
C GLU A 108 -3.82 -7.93 3.22
N SER A 109 -4.38 -8.85 4.01
CA SER A 109 -3.99 -10.26 4.00
C SER A 109 -4.10 -10.89 2.61
N ALA A 110 -5.22 -10.66 1.92
CA ALA A 110 -5.43 -11.18 0.57
C ALA A 110 -4.40 -10.65 -0.43
N HIS A 111 -3.97 -9.38 -0.31
CA HIS A 111 -2.96 -8.80 -1.21
C HIS A 111 -1.60 -9.46 -1.05
N ALA A 112 -1.17 -9.78 0.18
CA ALA A 112 0.05 -10.54 0.41
C ALA A 112 -0.04 -11.95 -0.23
N MET A 113 -1.17 -12.63 -0.05
CA MET A 113 -1.41 -13.94 -0.66
C MET A 113 -1.46 -13.88 -2.20
N LEU A 114 -2.05 -12.83 -2.79
CA LEU A 114 -2.00 -12.57 -4.24
C LEU A 114 -0.57 -12.43 -4.77
N ALA A 115 0.34 -11.92 -3.94
CA ALA A 115 1.78 -11.86 -4.27
C ALA A 115 2.50 -13.20 -4.09
N GLY A 116 1.81 -14.25 -3.61
CA GLY A 116 2.39 -15.55 -3.28
C GLY A 116 3.19 -15.55 -1.98
N LEU A 117 2.92 -14.61 -1.08
CA LEU A 117 3.63 -14.41 0.19
C LEU A 117 2.76 -14.84 1.39
N ASP A 118 3.40 -15.10 2.51
CA ASP A 118 2.72 -15.31 3.79
C ASP A 118 2.40 -13.95 4.43
N ALA A 119 1.12 -13.69 4.70
CA ALA A 119 0.69 -12.41 5.25
C ALA A 119 1.24 -12.17 6.66
N SER A 120 1.44 -13.23 7.47
CA SER A 120 2.03 -13.10 8.81
C SER A 120 3.51 -12.70 8.75
N ASP A 121 4.27 -13.21 7.77
CA ASP A 121 5.67 -12.81 7.57
C ASP A 121 5.77 -11.36 7.09
N GLU A 122 4.89 -10.92 6.18
CA GLU A 122 4.82 -9.53 5.74
C GLU A 122 4.49 -8.57 6.90
N MET A 123 3.57 -8.97 7.80
CA MET A 123 3.25 -8.22 9.02
C MET A 123 4.45 -8.16 9.96
N ALA A 124 5.10 -9.30 10.25
CA ALA A 124 6.28 -9.37 11.09
C ALA A 124 7.41 -8.49 10.54
N PHE A 125 7.62 -8.52 9.22
CA PHE A 125 8.61 -7.67 8.56
C PHE A 125 8.32 -6.17 8.77
N ALA A 126 7.08 -5.75 8.58
CA ALA A 126 6.70 -4.35 8.77
C ALA A 126 6.80 -3.92 10.25
N LEU A 127 6.43 -4.80 11.20
CA LEU A 127 6.57 -4.57 12.64
C LEU A 127 8.04 -4.43 13.06
N ALA A 128 8.94 -5.28 12.53
CA ALA A 128 10.37 -5.21 12.81
C ALA A 128 11.02 -3.88 12.40
N HIS A 129 10.36 -3.13 11.53
CA HIS A 129 10.76 -1.81 11.05
C HIS A 129 9.98 -0.64 11.65
N ASP A 130 9.08 -0.87 12.61
CA ASP A 130 8.13 0.13 13.14
C ASP A 130 7.29 0.79 12.03
N LYS A 131 6.92 -0.01 11.02
CA LYS A 131 6.26 0.48 9.80
C LYS A 131 4.88 -0.12 9.53
N LEU A 132 4.37 -0.99 10.39
CA LEU A 132 3.00 -1.46 10.27
C LEU A 132 2.04 -0.44 10.90
N ALA A 133 1.25 0.22 10.07
CA ALA A 133 0.26 1.20 10.53
C ALA A 133 -1.11 0.58 10.78
N SER A 134 -1.52 -0.36 9.92
CA SER A 134 -2.83 -1.01 9.98
C SER A 134 -2.81 -2.32 9.20
N VAL A 135 -3.83 -3.13 9.44
CA VAL A 135 -4.10 -4.37 8.70
C VAL A 135 -5.56 -4.44 8.27
N HIS A 136 -5.80 -4.94 7.07
CA HIS A 136 -7.10 -5.39 6.60
C HIS A 136 -7.11 -6.91 6.61
N LEU A 137 -7.88 -7.49 7.54
CA LEU A 137 -7.93 -8.94 7.74
C LEU A 137 -9.03 -9.56 6.89
N ASN A 138 -8.63 -10.21 5.83
CA ASN A 138 -9.46 -11.03 4.97
C ASN A 138 -8.73 -12.32 4.59
N ASP A 139 -9.21 -13.06 3.62
CA ASP A 139 -8.60 -14.31 3.19
C ASP A 139 -8.67 -14.49 1.67
N GLN A 140 -7.81 -15.34 1.15
CA GLN A 140 -7.58 -15.56 -0.26
C GLN A 140 -7.06 -16.99 -0.48
N ASN A 141 -7.48 -17.68 -1.56
CA ASN A 141 -6.95 -18.99 -1.87
C ASN A 141 -6.42 -19.16 -3.30
N GLY A 142 -6.23 -18.07 -4.00
CA GLY A 142 -5.66 -18.05 -5.36
C GLY A 142 -4.70 -16.88 -5.53
N LEU A 143 -3.93 -16.92 -6.62
CA LEU A 143 -2.96 -15.89 -6.96
C LEU A 143 -3.53 -14.87 -7.96
N LYS A 144 -4.82 -14.93 -8.22
CA LYS A 144 -5.52 -14.04 -9.13
C LYS A 144 -6.94 -13.81 -8.63
N TYR A 145 -7.47 -12.63 -8.95
CA TYR A 145 -8.75 -12.11 -8.45
C TYR A 145 -8.76 -11.94 -6.93
N ASP A 146 -8.93 -10.73 -6.52
CA ASP A 146 -9.11 -10.35 -5.13
C ASP A 146 -10.47 -10.86 -4.65
N GLN A 147 -10.43 -11.87 -3.78
CA GLN A 147 -11.64 -12.62 -3.41
C GLN A 147 -12.32 -12.07 -2.17
N ASP A 148 -11.61 -11.30 -1.36
CA ASP A 148 -12.13 -10.72 -0.11
C ASP A 148 -12.92 -11.73 0.74
N LYS A 149 -12.37 -12.95 0.88
CA LYS A 149 -13.01 -13.97 1.74
C LYS A 149 -12.97 -13.54 3.20
N ASN A 150 -13.93 -14.03 3.95
CA ASN A 150 -13.91 -13.85 5.40
C ASN A 150 -12.58 -14.35 5.97
N PHE A 151 -12.03 -13.61 6.92
CA PHE A 151 -10.81 -13.97 7.62
C PHE A 151 -10.84 -15.38 8.18
N GLY A 152 -9.85 -16.21 7.85
CA GLY A 152 -9.79 -17.62 8.18
C GLY A 152 -10.70 -18.54 7.34
N GLY A 153 -11.40 -17.98 6.34
CA GLY A 153 -12.36 -18.73 5.53
C GLY A 153 -11.72 -19.66 4.50
N ALA A 154 -10.50 -19.38 4.07
CA ALA A 154 -9.74 -20.24 3.18
C ALA A 154 -8.63 -21.01 3.93
N ASN A 155 -7.95 -20.34 4.90
CA ASN A 155 -6.85 -20.93 5.64
C ASN A 155 -6.83 -20.46 7.09
N LEU A 156 -7.53 -21.20 7.96
CA LEU A 156 -7.61 -20.88 9.39
C LEU A 156 -6.22 -20.86 10.08
N ARG A 157 -5.30 -21.70 9.64
CA ARG A 157 -3.93 -21.74 10.19
C ARG A 157 -3.15 -20.47 9.86
N ALA A 158 -3.27 -19.97 8.63
CA ALA A 158 -2.66 -18.70 8.24
C ALA A 158 -3.27 -17.53 9.03
N ALA A 159 -4.59 -17.51 9.22
CA ALA A 159 -5.26 -16.52 10.05
C ALA A 159 -4.77 -16.55 11.50
N PHE A 160 -4.63 -17.74 12.11
CA PHE A 160 -4.04 -17.88 13.44
C PHE A 160 -2.62 -17.29 13.52
N ASN A 161 -1.76 -17.57 12.54
CA ASN A 161 -0.40 -17.03 12.53
C ASN A 161 -0.38 -15.48 12.42
N GLN A 162 -1.28 -14.89 11.66
CA GLN A 162 -1.41 -13.44 11.56
C GLN A 162 -1.79 -12.81 12.91
N VAL A 163 -2.79 -13.38 13.59
CA VAL A 163 -3.20 -12.92 14.94
C VAL A 163 -2.04 -13.04 15.92
N ARG A 164 -1.34 -14.17 15.91
CA ARG A 164 -0.20 -14.40 16.80
C ARG A 164 0.89 -13.35 16.62
N VAL A 165 1.27 -13.04 15.38
CA VAL A 165 2.30 -12.01 15.10
C VAL A 165 1.86 -10.63 15.60
N LEU A 166 0.59 -10.29 15.47
CA LEU A 166 0.05 -9.00 15.93
C LEU A 166 -0.05 -8.91 17.46
N GLU A 167 -0.30 -10.02 18.14
CA GLU A 167 -0.38 -10.06 19.63
C GLU A 167 0.98 -10.14 20.32
N GLU A 168 1.99 -10.71 19.65
CA GLU A 168 3.35 -10.82 20.18
C GLU A 168 4.21 -9.56 19.95
N SER A 169 3.68 -8.53 19.26
CA SER A 169 4.41 -7.32 18.84
C SER A 169 4.38 -6.16 19.84
#